data_888c4f84449d07bc38f01551485abd71
#
_entry.id   888c4f84449d07bc38f01551485abd71
#
_cell.length_a   1.000
_cell.length_b   1.000
_cell.length_c   1.000
_cell.angle_alpha   90.00
_cell.angle_beta   90.00
_cell.angle_gamma   90.00
#
_symmetry.space_group_name_H-M   'P 1'
#
loop_
_entity.id
_entity.type
_entity.pdbx_description
1 polymer ?
#
loop_
_entity_poly.entity_id
_entity_poly.type
_entity_poly.pdbx_seq_one_letter_code
_entity_poly.pdbx_strand_id
1 'polypeptide(L)'
;MQILHLKFVCRRKKYNYIKSTPDITAENVLNREFYADAPDEKWLTDVTEFKYYVGAEVRKVYLSAILDIFDRRIVSYKIGTSNNNQLVFETFDEAVADNPTAHPLFHSDRGFQYTSKTFHNMLMKAGMRQSMSRVGRCIDNGPMEGFWGILKSEMYYLRKFSSKEEITTAIKEYIEFYNTKRYQLKLKCMTPMEYHSVAAA
;
A
#
# COMPACT_ATOMS: atom_id res chain seq x y z
N MET A 1 14.32 -15.50 -33.60
CA MET A 1 13.07 -16.00 -32.98
C MET A 1 12.10 -16.61 -33.97
N GLN A 2 11.96 -16.13 -35.20
CA GLN A 2 11.09 -16.74 -36.22
C GLN A 2 11.57 -18.13 -36.65
N ILE A 3 12.87 -18.35 -36.74
CA ILE A 3 13.48 -19.66 -37.17
C ILE A 3 13.29 -20.75 -36.11
N LEU A 4 13.10 -20.41 -34.83
CA LEU A 4 12.96 -21.36 -33.73
C LEU A 4 11.52 -21.54 -33.27
N HIS A 5 10.54 -20.97 -33.96
CA HIS A 5 9.12 -21.00 -33.62
C HIS A 5 8.79 -20.57 -32.16
N LEU A 6 9.67 -19.80 -31.51
CA LEU A 6 9.49 -19.33 -30.15
C LEU A 6 8.45 -18.23 -30.15
N LYS A 7 7.31 -18.47 -29.50
CA LYS A 7 6.27 -17.47 -29.25
C LYS A 7 6.40 -16.93 -27.82
N PHE A 8 6.41 -15.60 -27.71
CA PHE A 8 6.39 -14.92 -26.43
C PHE A 8 4.99 -15.06 -25.80
N VAL A 9 4.86 -15.76 -24.68
CA VAL A 9 3.58 -16.08 -24.03
C VAL A 9 3.22 -15.08 -22.93
N CYS A 10 3.69 -13.84 -23.00
CA CYS A 10 3.21 -12.77 -22.12
C CYS A 10 1.92 -12.16 -22.66
N ARG A 11 0.81 -12.84 -22.45
CA ARG A 11 -0.51 -12.21 -22.62
C ARG A 11 -0.85 -11.40 -21.39
N ARG A 12 -0.61 -10.09 -21.42
CA ARG A 12 -1.30 -9.17 -20.53
C ARG A 12 -2.77 -9.12 -20.96
N LYS A 13 -3.67 -9.74 -20.18
CA LYS A 13 -5.11 -9.47 -20.34
C LYS A 13 -5.31 -7.98 -20.20
N LYS A 14 -5.88 -7.30 -21.20
CA LYS A 14 -6.41 -5.96 -21.04
C LYS A 14 -7.56 -6.06 -20.03
N TYR A 15 -7.39 -5.45 -18.88
CA TYR A 15 -8.48 -5.25 -17.94
C TYR A 15 -9.46 -4.25 -18.57
N ASN A 16 -10.71 -4.66 -18.75
CA ASN A 16 -11.79 -3.72 -19.02
C ASN A 16 -12.12 -3.01 -17.70
N TYR A 17 -11.63 -1.82 -17.56
CA TYR A 17 -11.93 -0.95 -16.42
C TYR A 17 -13.36 -0.43 -16.60
N ILE A 18 -14.29 -0.84 -15.74
CA ILE A 18 -15.58 -0.14 -15.62
C ILE A 18 -15.25 1.20 -14.97
N LYS A 19 -15.34 2.28 -15.74
CA LYS A 19 -15.17 3.64 -15.23
C LYS A 19 -16.33 3.94 -14.26
N SER A 20 -16.13 3.76 -12.97
CA SER A 20 -16.96 4.42 -11.98
C SER A 20 -16.60 5.91 -11.99
N THR A 21 -17.61 6.78 -12.06
CA THR A 21 -17.39 8.21 -11.89
C THR A 21 -17.00 8.44 -10.43
N PRO A 22 -15.82 9.00 -10.13
CA PRO A 22 -15.43 9.25 -8.75
C PRO A 22 -16.33 10.31 -8.12
N ASP A 23 -16.75 10.10 -6.87
CA ASP A 23 -17.57 11.07 -6.14
C ASP A 23 -16.77 12.33 -5.81
N ILE A 24 -15.53 12.16 -5.37
CA ILE A 24 -14.59 13.23 -5.04
C ILE A 24 -13.23 12.94 -5.69
N THR A 25 -12.62 13.99 -6.27
CA THR A 25 -11.24 13.93 -6.75
C THR A 25 -10.44 15.04 -6.10
N ALA A 26 -9.27 14.69 -5.56
CA ALA A 26 -8.30 15.66 -5.08
C ALA A 26 -7.20 15.87 -6.12
N GLU A 27 -6.55 17.04 -6.05
CA GLU A 27 -5.36 17.34 -6.86
C GLU A 27 -4.18 16.49 -6.43
N ASN A 28 -3.22 16.28 -7.35
CA ASN A 28 -1.95 15.66 -7.00
C ASN A 28 -1.03 16.68 -6.34
N VAL A 29 -1.22 16.88 -5.03
CA VAL A 29 -0.40 17.79 -4.24
C VAL A 29 0.98 17.22 -3.96
N LEU A 30 1.09 15.89 -3.80
CA LEU A 30 2.36 15.19 -3.58
C LEU A 30 3.34 15.39 -4.73
N ASN A 31 2.85 15.47 -5.98
CA ASN A 31 3.61 15.75 -7.19
C ASN A 31 4.95 14.97 -7.32
N ARG A 32 4.97 13.72 -6.83
CA ARG A 32 6.17 12.84 -6.77
C ARG A 32 7.29 13.34 -5.86
N GLU A 33 7.01 14.25 -4.96
CA GLU A 33 7.95 14.64 -3.91
C GLU A 33 8.00 13.58 -2.81
N PHE A 34 8.64 12.44 -3.15
CA PHE A 34 8.78 11.28 -2.26
C PHE A 34 9.89 11.48 -1.22
N TYR A 35 9.88 12.62 -0.61
CA TYR A 35 10.75 13.05 0.47
C TYR A 35 9.91 13.77 1.54
N ALA A 36 10.27 13.59 2.80
CA ALA A 36 9.72 14.29 3.95
C ALA A 36 10.87 14.63 4.92
N ASP A 37 10.75 15.74 5.63
CA ASP A 37 11.77 16.21 6.57
C ASP A 37 11.58 15.60 7.96
N ALA A 38 10.34 15.20 8.28
CA ALA A 38 9.99 14.63 9.57
C ALA A 38 9.00 13.45 9.43
N PRO A 39 8.90 12.58 10.45
CA PRO A 39 7.84 11.58 10.53
C PRO A 39 6.45 12.22 10.42
N ASP A 40 5.52 11.47 9.87
CA ASP A 40 4.11 11.83 9.78
C ASP A 40 3.78 13.11 8.99
N GLU A 41 4.68 13.54 8.09
CA GLU A 41 4.39 14.63 7.15
C GLU A 41 3.62 14.16 5.91
N LYS A 42 3.93 12.97 5.41
CA LYS A 42 3.37 12.45 4.16
C LYS A 42 3.13 10.94 4.28
N TRP A 43 1.88 10.54 4.22
CA TRP A 43 1.47 9.12 4.19
C TRP A 43 0.96 8.73 2.82
N LEU A 44 1.39 7.56 2.35
CA LEU A 44 0.90 6.94 1.13
C LEU A 44 0.08 5.70 1.48
N THR A 45 -0.97 5.46 0.72
CA THR A 45 -1.80 4.28 0.88
C THR A 45 -2.12 3.61 -0.45
N ASP A 46 -2.32 2.30 -0.39
CA ASP A 46 -2.80 1.49 -1.51
C ASP A 46 -3.30 0.14 -1.02
N VAL A 47 -3.99 -0.60 -1.90
CA VAL A 47 -4.47 -1.95 -1.65
C VAL A 47 -3.85 -2.91 -2.66
N THR A 48 -3.28 -4.01 -2.17
CA THR A 48 -2.76 -5.07 -3.03
C THR A 48 -3.46 -6.41 -2.82
N GLU A 49 -3.51 -7.23 -3.87
CA GLU A 49 -4.13 -8.55 -3.89
C GLU A 49 -3.06 -9.65 -3.75
N PHE A 50 -3.38 -10.67 -2.96
CA PHE A 50 -2.66 -11.93 -2.88
C PHE A 50 -3.60 -13.09 -3.15
N LYS A 51 -3.09 -14.15 -3.77
CA LYS A 51 -3.83 -15.39 -4.05
C LYS A 51 -3.30 -16.52 -3.19
N TYR A 52 -4.21 -17.39 -2.75
CA TYR A 52 -3.90 -18.67 -2.12
C TYR A 52 -4.75 -19.78 -2.73
N TYR A 53 -4.39 -21.03 -2.51
CA TYR A 53 -4.93 -22.15 -3.24
C TYR A 53 -5.50 -23.20 -2.27
N VAL A 54 -6.80 -23.43 -2.33
CA VAL A 54 -7.48 -24.49 -1.56
C VAL A 54 -7.82 -25.61 -2.54
N GLY A 55 -6.96 -26.62 -2.61
CA GLY A 55 -7.06 -27.62 -3.66
C GLY A 55 -6.91 -26.99 -5.06
N ALA A 56 -7.93 -27.12 -5.90
CA ALA A 56 -7.99 -26.51 -7.24
C ALA A 56 -8.55 -25.07 -7.25
N GLU A 57 -9.10 -24.61 -6.14
CA GLU A 57 -9.70 -23.28 -6.04
C GLU A 57 -8.65 -22.20 -5.79
N VAL A 58 -8.76 -21.09 -6.53
CA VAL A 58 -7.97 -19.87 -6.29
C VAL A 58 -8.81 -18.91 -5.48
N ARG A 59 -8.36 -18.62 -4.27
CA ARG A 59 -8.97 -17.62 -3.37
C ARG A 59 -8.06 -16.42 -3.20
N LYS A 60 -8.59 -15.33 -2.67
CA LYS A 60 -7.90 -14.06 -2.57
C LYS A 60 -7.98 -13.48 -1.17
N VAL A 61 -6.91 -12.80 -0.78
CA VAL A 61 -6.91 -11.83 0.31
C VAL A 61 -6.37 -10.48 -0.21
N TYR A 62 -6.80 -9.42 0.43
CA TYR A 62 -6.41 -8.06 0.12
C TYR A 62 -5.71 -7.46 1.33
N LEU A 63 -4.62 -6.76 1.08
CA LEU A 63 -3.87 -6.03 2.08
C LEU A 63 -3.99 -4.55 1.76
N SER A 64 -4.59 -3.78 2.66
CA SER A 64 -4.54 -2.33 2.69
C SER A 64 -3.42 -1.91 3.64
N ALA A 65 -2.58 -0.96 3.26
CA ALA A 65 -1.53 -0.44 4.13
C ALA A 65 -1.30 1.05 3.94
N ILE A 66 -0.78 1.68 4.98
CA ILE A 66 -0.34 3.07 4.99
C ILE A 66 1.16 3.08 5.26
N LEU A 67 1.92 3.79 4.43
CA LEU A 67 3.36 3.93 4.49
C LEU A 67 3.73 5.39 4.73
N ASP A 68 4.57 5.66 5.72
CA ASP A 68 5.20 6.96 5.90
C ASP A 68 6.37 7.14 4.92
N ILE A 69 6.42 8.27 4.24
CA ILE A 69 7.49 8.56 3.28
C ILE A 69 8.83 8.79 3.98
N PHE A 70 8.83 9.39 5.17
CA PHE A 70 10.04 9.77 5.87
C PHE A 70 10.92 8.57 6.25
N ASP A 71 10.34 7.66 7.01
CA ASP A 71 11.06 6.49 7.57
C ASP A 71 10.74 5.17 6.88
N ARG A 72 9.82 5.18 5.89
CA ARG A 72 9.37 4.01 5.15
C ARG A 72 8.65 2.97 6.00
N ARG A 73 8.29 3.25 7.24
CA ARG A 73 7.53 2.33 8.08
C ARG A 73 6.12 2.11 7.53
N ILE A 74 5.61 0.94 7.73
CA ILE A 74 4.18 0.68 7.60
C ILE A 74 3.52 1.15 8.89
N VAL A 75 2.78 2.24 8.78
CA VAL A 75 2.10 2.91 9.89
C VAL A 75 0.94 2.07 10.41
N SER A 76 0.11 1.55 9.49
CA SER A 76 -1.01 0.67 9.77
C SER A 76 -1.31 -0.21 8.56
N TYR A 77 -1.95 -1.36 8.79
CA TYR A 77 -2.42 -2.25 7.73
C TYR A 77 -3.59 -3.12 8.17
N LYS A 78 -4.45 -3.50 7.22
CA LYS A 78 -5.52 -4.49 7.42
C LYS A 78 -5.51 -5.53 6.32
N ILE A 79 -5.90 -6.76 6.69
CA ILE A 79 -6.03 -7.87 5.76
C ILE A 79 -7.50 -8.31 5.72
N GLY A 80 -8.08 -8.33 4.52
CA GLY A 80 -9.47 -8.70 4.31
C GLY A 80 -9.66 -9.68 3.16
N THR A 81 -10.86 -10.23 3.05
CA THR A 81 -11.25 -11.12 1.95
C THR A 81 -11.90 -10.37 0.78
N SER A 82 -12.15 -9.09 0.94
CA SER A 82 -12.77 -8.23 -0.06
C SER A 82 -12.04 -6.90 -0.16
N ASN A 83 -11.85 -6.43 -1.39
CA ASN A 83 -11.35 -5.08 -1.64
C ASN A 83 -12.54 -4.10 -1.60
N ASN A 84 -12.87 -3.63 -0.42
CA ASN A 84 -14.02 -2.76 -0.16
C ASN A 84 -13.63 -1.53 0.68
N ASN A 85 -14.61 -0.63 0.86
CA ASN A 85 -14.41 0.59 1.65
C ASN A 85 -14.01 0.29 3.10
N GLN A 86 -14.62 -0.72 3.72
CA GLN A 86 -14.39 -1.08 5.10
C GLN A 86 -12.90 -1.40 5.36
N LEU A 87 -12.27 -2.18 4.46
CA LEU A 87 -10.85 -2.54 4.58
C LEU A 87 -9.94 -1.30 4.66
N VAL A 88 -10.19 -0.31 3.82
CA VAL A 88 -9.41 0.94 3.77
C VAL A 88 -9.73 1.83 4.97
N PHE A 89 -11.00 1.93 5.34
CA PHE A 89 -11.45 2.76 6.46
C PHE A 89 -10.88 2.25 7.79
N GLU A 90 -10.94 0.94 8.04
CA GLU A 90 -10.34 0.33 9.23
C GLU A 90 -8.82 0.51 9.28
N THR A 91 -8.13 0.46 8.12
CA THR A 91 -6.69 0.76 8.04
C THR A 91 -6.41 2.20 8.43
N PHE A 92 -7.23 3.12 7.96
CA PHE A 92 -7.10 4.54 8.27
C PHE A 92 -7.42 4.86 9.74
N ASP A 93 -8.52 4.32 10.26
CA ASP A 93 -8.93 4.54 11.66
C ASP A 93 -7.86 4.06 12.64
N GLU A 94 -7.24 2.89 12.40
CA GLU A 94 -6.13 2.39 13.21
C GLU A 94 -4.90 3.32 13.11
N ALA A 95 -4.55 3.78 11.91
CA ALA A 95 -3.43 4.71 11.75
C ALA A 95 -3.62 6.01 12.55
N VAL A 96 -4.85 6.56 12.55
CA VAL A 96 -5.21 7.76 13.31
C VAL A 96 -5.20 7.49 14.82
N ALA A 97 -5.73 6.33 15.25
CA ALA A 97 -5.77 5.95 16.67
C ALA A 97 -4.36 5.79 17.26
N ASP A 98 -3.44 5.18 16.49
CA ASP A 98 -2.06 4.96 16.93
C ASP A 98 -1.18 6.22 16.82
N ASN A 99 -1.58 7.20 16.00
CA ASN A 99 -0.84 8.45 15.78
C ASN A 99 -1.78 9.67 15.87
N PRO A 100 -2.36 9.97 17.06
CA PRO A 100 -3.44 10.96 17.21
C PRO A 100 -3.02 12.40 16.94
N THR A 101 -1.74 12.71 16.94
CA THR A 101 -1.18 14.04 16.67
C THR A 101 -0.68 14.19 15.23
N ALA A 102 -0.75 13.15 14.42
CA ALA A 102 -0.28 13.18 13.04
C ALA A 102 -1.32 13.80 12.11
N HIS A 103 -0.90 14.76 11.30
CA HIS A 103 -1.74 15.43 10.30
C HIS A 103 -1.06 15.42 8.92
N PRO A 104 -0.71 14.24 8.37
CA PRO A 104 0.04 14.14 7.13
C PRO A 104 -0.72 14.64 5.90
N LEU A 105 0.02 14.97 4.84
CA LEU A 105 -0.51 14.91 3.50
C LEU A 105 -0.81 13.45 3.15
N PHE A 106 -2.08 13.10 3.01
CA PHE A 106 -2.52 11.73 2.75
C PHE A 106 -2.69 11.49 1.26
N HIS A 107 -1.82 10.66 0.66
CA HIS A 107 -1.81 10.40 -0.78
C HIS A 107 -2.27 8.98 -1.11
N SER A 108 -3.16 8.87 -2.09
CA SER A 108 -3.68 7.60 -2.61
C SER A 108 -3.74 7.58 -4.14
N ASP A 109 -4.03 6.42 -4.70
CA ASP A 109 -4.54 6.34 -6.06
C ASP A 109 -6.00 6.86 -6.13
N ARG A 110 -6.65 6.68 -7.30
CA ARG A 110 -8.05 7.03 -7.51
C ARG A 110 -8.97 5.81 -7.38
N GLY A 111 -8.64 4.88 -6.50
CA GLY A 111 -9.53 3.76 -6.16
C GLY A 111 -10.86 4.26 -5.60
N PHE A 112 -11.94 3.50 -5.82
CA PHE A 112 -13.29 3.88 -5.41
C PHE A 112 -13.41 4.12 -3.91
N GLN A 113 -12.57 3.45 -3.09
CA GLN A 113 -12.54 3.63 -1.65
C GLN A 113 -12.11 5.05 -1.28
N TYR A 114 -11.03 5.53 -1.94
CA TYR A 114 -10.41 6.82 -1.66
C TYR A 114 -11.19 8.01 -2.23
N THR A 115 -11.98 7.77 -3.30
CA THR A 115 -12.82 8.80 -3.93
C THR A 115 -14.20 8.93 -3.28
N SER A 116 -14.52 8.12 -2.27
CA SER A 116 -15.80 8.17 -1.58
C SER A 116 -15.90 9.41 -0.67
N LYS A 117 -17.12 9.99 -0.59
CA LYS A 117 -17.41 11.12 0.33
C LYS A 117 -17.12 10.76 1.79
N THR A 118 -17.40 9.52 2.18
CA THR A 118 -17.14 9.04 3.54
C THR A 118 -15.66 9.13 3.88
N PHE A 119 -14.78 8.62 3.00
CA PHE A 119 -13.33 8.67 3.24
C PHE A 119 -12.80 10.11 3.28
N HIS A 120 -13.28 10.96 2.38
CA HIS A 120 -12.94 12.38 2.41
C HIS A 120 -13.30 13.03 3.76
N ASN A 121 -14.50 12.75 4.27
CA ASN A 121 -14.94 13.26 5.57
C ASN A 121 -14.09 12.71 6.73
N MET A 122 -13.63 11.47 6.68
CA MET A 122 -12.72 10.88 7.66
C MET A 122 -11.39 11.65 7.69
N LEU A 123 -10.79 11.92 6.51
CA LEU A 123 -9.57 12.72 6.39
C LEU A 123 -9.75 14.14 6.97
N MET A 124 -10.85 14.80 6.62
CA MET A 124 -11.14 16.14 7.12
C MET A 124 -11.28 16.18 8.64
N LYS A 125 -11.96 15.19 9.26
CA LYS A 125 -12.10 15.06 10.70
C LYS A 125 -10.75 14.85 11.39
N ALA A 126 -9.83 14.13 10.75
CA ALA A 126 -8.47 13.90 11.23
C ALA A 126 -7.53 15.10 10.98
N GLY A 127 -8.01 16.19 10.38
CA GLY A 127 -7.19 17.35 10.04
C GLY A 127 -6.17 17.12 8.93
N MET A 128 -6.38 16.07 8.11
CA MET A 128 -5.45 15.68 7.06
C MET A 128 -5.87 16.25 5.70
N ARG A 129 -4.87 16.57 4.87
CA ARG A 129 -5.09 17.01 3.49
C ARG A 129 -5.00 15.84 2.53
N GLN A 130 -5.99 15.70 1.66
CA GLN A 130 -6.04 14.66 0.64
C GLN A 130 -5.23 15.03 -0.61
N SER A 131 -4.48 14.08 -1.14
CA SER A 131 -3.79 14.13 -2.43
C SER A 131 -4.06 12.86 -3.21
N MET A 132 -4.20 12.94 -4.54
CA MET A 132 -4.48 11.77 -5.37
C MET A 132 -3.58 11.71 -6.58
N SER A 133 -3.17 10.50 -6.96
CA SER A 133 -2.43 10.23 -8.19
C SER A 133 -3.19 10.73 -9.43
N ARG A 134 -2.48 11.16 -10.45
CA ARG A 134 -3.07 11.50 -11.76
C ARG A 134 -3.62 10.25 -12.43
N VAL A 135 -4.63 10.42 -13.26
CA VAL A 135 -5.26 9.32 -14.01
C VAL A 135 -4.21 8.57 -14.84
N GLY A 136 -4.11 7.25 -14.64
CA GLY A 136 -3.20 6.39 -15.40
C GLY A 136 -1.72 6.60 -15.09
N ARG A 137 -1.37 7.26 -13.99
CA ARG A 137 0.00 7.51 -13.55
C ARG A 137 0.29 6.77 -12.25
N CYS A 138 0.48 5.46 -12.33
CA CYS A 138 0.83 4.61 -11.18
C CYS A 138 2.11 5.09 -10.46
N ILE A 139 3.08 5.60 -11.20
CA ILE A 139 4.33 6.15 -10.65
C ILE A 139 4.12 7.30 -9.64
N ASP A 140 2.93 7.91 -9.61
CA ASP A 140 2.61 8.93 -8.62
C ASP A 140 2.47 8.35 -7.19
N ASN A 141 2.38 7.01 -7.02
CA ASN A 141 2.42 6.28 -5.75
C ASN A 141 3.65 5.35 -5.65
N GLY A 142 4.76 5.76 -6.24
CA GLY A 142 5.97 4.94 -6.40
C GLY A 142 6.52 4.26 -5.14
N PRO A 143 6.61 4.93 -3.97
CA PRO A 143 7.08 4.28 -2.75
C PRO A 143 6.21 3.12 -2.30
N MET A 144 4.88 3.22 -2.44
CA MET A 144 3.95 2.16 -2.10
C MET A 144 4.05 0.98 -3.08
N GLU A 145 4.17 1.26 -4.38
CA GLU A 145 4.46 0.24 -5.39
C GLU A 145 5.78 -0.48 -5.12
N GLY A 146 6.81 0.27 -4.70
CA GLY A 146 8.10 -0.28 -4.29
C GLY A 146 7.97 -1.22 -3.10
N PHE A 147 7.21 -0.85 -2.08
CA PHE A 147 6.93 -1.72 -0.93
C PHE A 147 6.21 -3.02 -1.36
N TRP A 148 5.18 -2.93 -2.20
CA TRP A 148 4.51 -4.12 -2.74
C TRP A 148 5.45 -5.03 -3.52
N GLY A 149 6.34 -4.45 -4.32
CA GLY A 149 7.36 -5.19 -5.05
C GLY A 149 8.29 -5.96 -4.12
N ILE A 150 8.80 -5.32 -3.08
CA ILE A 150 9.68 -5.91 -2.06
C ILE A 150 8.94 -7.02 -1.31
N LEU A 151 7.77 -6.75 -0.73
CA LEU A 151 6.97 -7.73 0.01
C LEU A 151 6.66 -8.97 -0.84
N LYS A 152 6.25 -8.76 -2.10
CA LYS A 152 5.92 -9.88 -2.99
C LYS A 152 7.15 -10.68 -3.38
N SER A 153 8.29 -10.06 -3.62
CA SER A 153 9.51 -10.76 -4.02
C SER A 153 10.18 -11.49 -2.86
N GLU A 154 10.17 -10.91 -1.66
CA GLU A 154 10.87 -11.46 -0.49
C GLU A 154 10.03 -12.49 0.29
N MET A 155 8.69 -12.47 0.15
CA MET A 155 7.81 -13.38 0.87
C MET A 155 6.84 -14.16 -0.03
N TYR A 156 6.08 -13.45 -0.88
CA TYR A 156 4.93 -14.07 -1.55
C TYR A 156 5.32 -14.98 -2.71
N TYR A 157 6.27 -14.59 -3.57
CA TYR A 157 6.65 -15.39 -4.74
C TYR A 157 7.57 -16.57 -4.41
N LEU A 158 8.08 -16.65 -3.17
CA LEU A 158 8.98 -17.73 -2.75
C LEU A 158 8.27 -19.06 -2.50
N ARG A 159 6.95 -19.03 -2.27
CA ARG A 159 6.14 -20.21 -1.95
C ARG A 159 4.69 -20.08 -2.40
N LYS A 160 3.98 -21.19 -2.44
CA LYS A 160 2.52 -21.22 -2.62
C LYS A 160 1.85 -21.33 -1.25
N PHE A 161 0.76 -20.60 -1.08
CA PHE A 161 -0.04 -20.61 0.13
C PHE A 161 -1.26 -21.48 -0.05
N SER A 162 -1.55 -22.34 0.91
CA SER A 162 -2.63 -23.35 0.86
C SER A 162 -3.86 -22.95 1.68
N SER A 163 -3.74 -21.96 2.56
CA SER A 163 -4.85 -21.45 3.36
C SER A 163 -4.81 -19.94 3.56
N LYS A 164 -5.94 -19.38 3.98
CA LYS A 164 -6.06 -17.97 4.34
C LYS A 164 -5.18 -17.65 5.57
N GLU A 165 -5.19 -18.52 6.53
CA GLU A 165 -4.44 -18.40 7.78
C GLU A 165 -2.94 -18.33 7.50
N GLU A 166 -2.45 -19.22 6.65
CA GLU A 166 -1.03 -19.28 6.26
C GLU A 166 -0.57 -17.98 5.61
N ILE A 167 -1.30 -17.47 4.61
CA ILE A 167 -0.91 -16.22 3.92
C ILE A 167 -1.08 -15.00 4.82
N THR A 168 -2.11 -14.98 5.67
CA THR A 168 -2.33 -13.87 6.61
C THR A 168 -1.22 -13.79 7.65
N THR A 169 -0.80 -14.92 8.21
CA THR A 169 0.33 -15.01 9.15
C THR A 169 1.62 -14.54 8.47
N ALA A 170 1.91 -15.05 7.28
CA ALA A 170 3.11 -14.66 6.55
C ALA A 170 3.17 -13.15 6.22
N ILE A 171 2.04 -12.53 5.88
CA ILE A 171 1.97 -11.08 5.66
C ILE A 171 2.27 -10.32 6.96
N LYS A 172 1.67 -10.72 8.09
CA LYS A 172 1.89 -10.08 9.39
C LYS A 172 3.35 -10.16 9.83
N GLU A 173 3.93 -11.37 9.80
CA GLU A 173 5.33 -11.61 10.14
C GLU A 173 6.28 -10.82 9.23
N TYR A 174 5.93 -10.71 7.93
CA TYR A 174 6.76 -9.94 7.01
C TYR A 174 6.69 -8.43 7.27
N ILE A 175 5.53 -7.86 7.58
CA ILE A 175 5.42 -6.43 7.89
C ILE A 175 6.18 -6.11 9.19
N GLU A 176 6.09 -6.97 10.21
CA GLU A 176 6.88 -6.81 11.42
C GLU A 176 8.39 -6.88 11.13
N PHE A 177 8.83 -7.89 10.35
CA PHE A 177 10.22 -7.98 9.89
C PHE A 177 10.65 -6.74 9.11
N TYR A 178 9.82 -6.27 8.18
CA TYR A 178 10.10 -5.08 7.38
C TYR A 178 10.31 -3.83 8.23
N ASN A 179 9.45 -3.62 9.22
CA ASN A 179 9.53 -2.46 10.10
C ASN A 179 10.69 -2.53 11.09
N THR A 180 11.01 -3.73 11.63
CA THR A 180 11.89 -3.87 12.81
C THR A 180 13.21 -4.55 12.54
N LYS A 181 13.37 -5.27 11.43
CA LYS A 181 14.57 -6.12 11.17
C LYS A 181 15.17 -5.91 9.77
N ARG A 182 14.39 -5.35 8.82
CA ARG A 182 14.86 -5.17 7.45
C ARG A 182 15.61 -3.86 7.30
N TYR A 183 16.94 -3.93 7.19
CA TYR A 183 17.79 -2.78 6.92
C TYR A 183 17.57 -2.21 5.52
N GLN A 184 17.59 -0.88 5.41
CA GLN A 184 17.41 -0.16 4.16
C GLN A 184 18.53 0.86 3.93
N LEU A 185 19.19 0.77 2.79
CA LEU A 185 20.30 1.68 2.46
C LEU A 185 19.87 3.16 2.48
N LYS A 186 18.64 3.44 2.01
CA LYS A 186 18.06 4.79 2.00
C LYS A 186 17.82 5.36 3.40
N LEU A 187 17.74 4.50 4.41
CA LEU A 187 17.58 4.87 5.81
C LEU A 187 18.92 4.77 6.56
N LYS A 188 20.05 5.08 5.90
CA LYS A 188 21.41 4.99 6.46
C LYS A 188 21.73 3.60 7.04
N CYS A 189 21.27 2.55 6.36
CA CYS A 189 21.37 1.16 6.81
C CYS A 189 20.68 0.86 8.16
N MET A 190 19.61 1.59 8.48
CA MET A 190 18.74 1.31 9.61
C MET A 190 17.45 0.62 9.14
N THR A 191 16.74 0.01 10.08
CA THR A 191 15.35 -0.41 9.88
C THR A 191 14.41 0.81 9.93
N PRO A 192 13.20 0.73 9.38
CA PRO A 192 12.21 1.81 9.48
C PRO A 192 12.00 2.29 10.92
N MET A 193 11.85 1.40 11.88
CA MET A 193 11.60 1.75 13.28
C MET A 193 12.84 2.35 13.97
N GLU A 194 14.05 1.87 13.67
CA GLU A 194 15.29 2.49 14.18
C GLU A 194 15.43 3.92 13.65
N TYR A 195 15.19 4.11 12.33
CA TYR A 195 15.27 5.43 11.70
C TYR A 195 14.22 6.39 12.28
N HIS A 196 12.99 5.91 12.49
CA HIS A 196 11.91 6.65 13.14
C HIS A 196 12.33 7.12 14.54
N SER A 197 12.86 6.19 15.36
CA SER A 197 13.25 6.47 16.75
C SER A 197 14.37 7.51 16.86
N VAL A 198 15.34 7.48 15.93
CA VAL A 198 16.43 8.47 15.88
C VAL A 198 15.93 9.86 15.50
N ALA A 199 14.88 9.95 14.68
CA ALA A 199 14.32 11.24 14.28
C ALA A 199 13.35 11.84 15.32
N ALA A 200 12.76 10.99 16.18
CA ALA A 200 11.85 11.41 17.25
C ALA A 200 12.59 11.81 18.54
N ALA A 201 13.91 11.60 18.63
CA ALA A 201 14.76 11.93 19.77
C ALA A 201 15.38 13.32 19.62
#